data_66e8b7552271793d836a416f9ffab28d
#
_entry.id   66e8b7552271793d836a416f9ffab28d
#
_cell.length_a   1.000
_cell.length_b   1.000
_cell.length_c   1.000
_cell.angle_alpha   90.00
_cell.angle_beta   90.00
_cell.angle_gamma   90.00
#
_symmetry.space_group_name_H-M   'P 1'
#
loop_
_entity.id
_entity.type
_entity.pdbx_description
1 polymer ?
#
loop_
_entity_poly.entity_id
_entity_poly.type
_entity_poly.pdbx_seq_one_letter_code
_entity_poly.pdbx_strand_id
1 'polypeptide(L)'
;MCGIVGYVGKKQCTDILIGALSKLEYRGYDSAGIAVFENNKIKVEKCQGKLENLINKIKEEGKPLGTCGIGHTRWATHGEPSDINSHPHGNKRVSIVHNGIIENYMKIKEFLIEQGYGFESETDTEAVAKLLDYYYDGNPVDTIIKVLAEIEGSYALGIMFRDFPDRIFAVRKDSPLIIGLSDEENFIASDMTAILEFTKKYYLLEQNEIATITKDGVTICDVHKEPVKKEIQVADWDADAAQKGGYEHFMLKEIHEQPTAIKTTITPRINEGMVDFSECGLTDEVLAGYDNIFVVACGTAMYAGMVGKYIIEKVARTRVTVDMASEFRYRDPIIGKKDLVILISQSGETADTREAMNIAKAKGATTLALVNVKGSSIAREADLVMYTHAGPEISVASTKAFTVQVSMMYLFAYKLAYAKKIIDKETYMNYIKELVAIPDVMEKFLAAKDECQYAASKIMNADSLLYIGRGLDYALSMEGALTVSYTHLRAHETRHDL
;
A
#
# COMPACT_ATOMS: atom_id res chain seq x y z
N MET A 1 -1.11 0.94 -8.18
CA MET A 1 -2.04 0.08 -7.39
C MET A 1 -3.44 0.66 -7.47
N CYS A 2 -4.45 -0.17 -7.64
CA CYS A 2 -5.84 0.25 -7.75
C CYS A 2 -6.44 0.67 -6.40
N GLY A 3 -7.59 1.40 -6.42
CA GLY A 3 -8.33 1.79 -5.25
C GLY A 3 -9.71 1.14 -5.21
N ILE A 4 -10.08 0.49 -4.10
CA ILE A 4 -11.41 -0.04 -3.82
C ILE A 4 -12.06 0.78 -2.74
N VAL A 5 -13.35 1.09 -2.93
CA VAL A 5 -14.25 1.59 -1.89
C VAL A 5 -15.61 0.90 -2.00
N GLY A 6 -16.30 0.80 -0.87
CA GLY A 6 -17.72 0.42 -0.84
C GLY A 6 -18.40 1.08 0.33
N TYR A 7 -19.68 1.31 0.20
CA TYR A 7 -20.52 1.97 1.19
C TYR A 7 -21.87 1.27 1.31
N VAL A 8 -22.30 1.06 2.51
CA VAL A 8 -23.66 0.66 2.83
C VAL A 8 -24.14 1.45 4.06
N GLY A 9 -25.26 2.16 3.94
CA GLY A 9 -25.74 3.02 5.00
C GLY A 9 -27.10 3.61 4.72
N LYS A 10 -27.38 4.80 5.28
CA LYS A 10 -28.64 5.53 5.10
C LYS A 10 -28.55 6.66 4.09
N LYS A 11 -27.32 7.12 3.77
CA LYS A 11 -27.09 8.26 2.86
C LYS A 11 -27.00 7.81 1.41
N GLN A 12 -27.13 8.74 0.48
CA GLN A 12 -26.86 8.49 -0.94
C GLN A 12 -25.39 8.12 -1.15
N CYS A 13 -25.15 6.91 -1.67
CA CYS A 13 -23.81 6.34 -1.72
C CYS A 13 -22.93 6.95 -2.81
N THR A 14 -23.49 7.47 -3.90
CA THR A 14 -22.73 7.95 -5.07
C THR A 14 -21.71 9.03 -4.69
N ASP A 15 -22.12 10.08 -3.94
CA ASP A 15 -21.20 11.14 -3.51
C ASP A 15 -20.13 10.64 -2.55
N ILE A 16 -20.52 9.72 -1.67
CA ILE A 16 -19.61 9.09 -0.70
C ILE A 16 -18.56 8.27 -1.45
N LEU A 17 -18.97 7.44 -2.41
CA LEU A 17 -18.07 6.66 -3.24
C LEU A 17 -17.12 7.54 -4.04
N ILE A 18 -17.62 8.57 -4.72
CA ILE A 18 -16.80 9.52 -5.48
C ILE A 18 -15.82 10.26 -4.56
N GLY A 19 -16.27 10.75 -3.41
CA GLY A 19 -15.43 11.42 -2.42
C GLY A 19 -14.33 10.50 -1.89
N ALA A 20 -14.65 9.24 -1.58
CA ALA A 20 -13.68 8.25 -1.13
C ALA A 20 -12.71 7.82 -2.24
N LEU A 21 -13.18 7.63 -3.48
CA LEU A 21 -12.33 7.34 -4.64
C LEU A 21 -11.35 8.49 -4.95
N SER A 22 -11.75 9.74 -4.74
CA SER A 22 -10.87 10.89 -4.93
C SER A 22 -9.64 10.87 -4.01
N LYS A 23 -9.76 10.23 -2.84
CA LYS A 23 -8.64 10.02 -1.92
C LYS A 23 -7.73 8.86 -2.34
N LEU A 24 -8.17 8.02 -3.29
CA LEU A 24 -7.41 6.88 -3.82
C LEU A 24 -6.95 7.10 -5.28
N GLU A 25 -7.27 8.22 -5.91
CA GLU A 25 -6.92 8.49 -7.31
C GLU A 25 -5.40 8.43 -7.54
N TYR A 26 -4.60 8.79 -6.53
CA TYR A 26 -3.14 8.64 -6.58
C TYR A 26 -2.67 7.19 -6.79
N ARG A 27 -3.52 6.20 -6.48
CA ARG A 27 -3.22 4.77 -6.64
C ARG A 27 -3.57 4.25 -8.04
N GLY A 28 -4.49 4.90 -8.74
CA GLY A 28 -4.91 4.54 -10.08
C GLY A 28 -5.81 5.62 -10.67
N TYR A 29 -5.53 6.01 -11.91
CA TYR A 29 -6.23 7.10 -12.60
C TYR A 29 -6.42 6.85 -14.10
N ASP A 30 -6.23 5.61 -14.56
CA ASP A 30 -6.44 5.24 -15.95
C ASP A 30 -7.91 5.00 -16.29
N SER A 31 -8.67 4.63 -15.29
CA SER A 31 -10.12 4.52 -15.38
C SER A 31 -10.76 4.48 -13.99
N ALA A 32 -12.04 4.83 -13.92
CA ALA A 32 -12.81 4.81 -12.69
C ALA A 32 -14.24 4.33 -12.95
N GLY A 33 -14.89 3.79 -11.92
CA GLY A 33 -16.29 3.44 -12.00
C GLY A 33 -16.90 3.09 -10.66
N ILE A 34 -18.23 3.11 -10.64
CA ILE A 34 -19.07 2.77 -9.50
C ILE A 34 -20.18 1.82 -9.92
N ALA A 35 -20.61 0.96 -8.99
CA ALA A 35 -21.86 0.21 -9.07
C ALA A 35 -22.72 0.60 -7.88
N VAL A 36 -23.95 0.98 -8.13
CA VAL A 36 -24.92 1.42 -7.13
C VAL A 36 -26.20 0.62 -7.25
N PHE A 37 -26.73 0.20 -6.12
CA PHE A 37 -28.02 -0.50 -6.08
C PHE A 37 -29.16 0.51 -6.17
N GLU A 38 -29.85 0.54 -7.31
CA GLU A 38 -30.94 1.45 -7.61
C GLU A 38 -32.14 0.69 -8.19
N ASN A 39 -33.34 0.89 -7.64
CA ASN A 39 -34.59 0.34 -8.18
C ASN A 39 -34.54 -1.17 -8.51
N ASN A 40 -34.07 -2.00 -7.57
CA ASN A 40 -33.89 -3.45 -7.72
C ASN A 40 -32.91 -3.87 -8.84
N LYS A 41 -32.00 -3.00 -9.23
CA LYS A 41 -30.95 -3.27 -10.22
C LYS A 41 -29.61 -2.73 -9.71
N ILE A 42 -28.55 -3.31 -10.21
CA ILE A 42 -27.21 -2.77 -10.05
C ILE A 42 -26.97 -1.87 -11.26
N LYS A 43 -26.88 -0.54 -11.02
CA LYS A 43 -26.52 0.45 -12.04
C LYS A 43 -25.01 0.65 -11.99
N VAL A 44 -24.34 0.48 -13.12
CA VAL A 44 -22.89 0.61 -13.28
C VAL A 44 -22.59 1.82 -14.15
N GLU A 45 -21.78 2.72 -13.64
CA GLU A 45 -21.21 3.85 -14.37
C GLU A 45 -19.69 3.76 -14.31
N LYS A 46 -19.06 3.74 -15.46
CA LYS A 46 -17.60 3.62 -15.58
C LYS A 46 -17.07 4.38 -16.78
N CYS A 47 -15.82 4.85 -16.66
CA CYS A 47 -15.22 5.72 -17.67
C CYS A 47 -13.70 5.56 -17.67
N GLN A 48 -13.12 5.60 -18.86
CA GLN A 48 -11.67 5.73 -19.03
C GLN A 48 -11.18 7.10 -18.57
N GLY A 49 -9.96 7.14 -18.04
CA GLY A 49 -9.28 8.35 -17.59
C GLY A 49 -9.54 8.68 -16.12
N LYS A 50 -9.26 9.92 -15.75
CA LYS A 50 -9.35 10.38 -14.36
C LYS A 50 -10.76 10.32 -13.80
N LEU A 51 -10.88 10.29 -12.48
CA LEU A 51 -12.15 10.29 -11.77
C LEU A 51 -13.07 11.45 -12.19
N GLU A 52 -12.51 12.59 -12.60
CA GLU A 52 -13.25 13.73 -13.12
C GLU A 52 -14.10 13.38 -14.35
N ASN A 53 -13.60 12.50 -15.23
CA ASN A 53 -14.35 12.03 -16.39
C ASN A 53 -15.60 11.26 -15.95
N LEU A 54 -15.47 10.40 -14.96
CA LEU A 54 -16.61 9.68 -14.37
C LEU A 54 -17.61 10.65 -13.73
N ILE A 55 -17.13 11.65 -12.99
CA ILE A 55 -17.98 12.68 -12.37
C ILE A 55 -18.79 13.44 -13.45
N ASN A 56 -18.15 13.81 -14.55
CA ASN A 56 -18.82 14.52 -15.65
C ASN A 56 -19.85 13.63 -16.33
N LYS A 57 -19.51 12.38 -16.62
CA LYS A 57 -20.45 11.38 -17.16
C LYS A 57 -21.68 11.20 -16.27
N ILE A 58 -21.50 11.05 -14.96
CA ILE A 58 -22.59 10.92 -13.98
C ILE A 58 -23.48 12.19 -13.95
N LYS A 59 -22.90 13.38 -14.15
CA LYS A 59 -23.70 14.62 -14.23
C LYS A 59 -24.56 14.67 -15.49
N GLU A 60 -24.05 14.17 -16.61
CA GLU A 60 -24.75 14.17 -17.90
C GLU A 60 -25.80 13.07 -18.01
N GLU A 61 -25.50 11.85 -17.59
CA GLU A 61 -26.38 10.69 -17.75
C GLU A 61 -27.36 10.48 -16.58
N GLY A 62 -27.18 11.25 -15.49
CA GLY A 62 -27.99 11.18 -14.28
C GLY A 62 -27.35 10.34 -13.18
N LYS A 63 -27.30 10.95 -12.01
CA LYS A 63 -26.66 10.38 -10.83
C LYS A 63 -27.40 9.13 -10.34
N PRO A 64 -26.72 7.96 -10.19
CA PRO A 64 -27.33 6.78 -9.56
C PRO A 64 -27.76 7.08 -8.13
N LEU A 65 -28.98 6.70 -7.78
CA LEU A 65 -29.58 6.95 -6.47
C LEU A 65 -29.71 5.65 -5.67
N GLY A 66 -28.93 5.52 -4.59
CA GLY A 66 -28.95 4.33 -3.75
C GLY A 66 -28.16 4.52 -2.46
N THR A 67 -28.31 3.58 -1.55
CA THR A 67 -27.67 3.59 -0.23
C THR A 67 -26.64 2.47 -0.05
N CYS A 68 -26.41 1.68 -1.11
CA CYS A 68 -25.44 0.61 -1.15
C CYS A 68 -24.71 0.64 -2.50
N GLY A 69 -23.40 0.59 -2.50
CA GLY A 69 -22.60 0.62 -3.72
C GLY A 69 -21.12 0.34 -3.49
N ILE A 70 -20.43 0.01 -4.58
CA ILE A 70 -18.99 -0.21 -4.65
C ILE A 70 -18.37 0.69 -5.73
N GLY A 71 -17.11 1.01 -5.59
CA GLY A 71 -16.39 1.85 -6.54
C GLY A 71 -14.93 1.49 -6.64
N HIS A 72 -14.32 1.88 -7.76
CA HIS A 72 -12.95 1.53 -8.09
C HIS A 72 -12.25 2.63 -8.88
N THR A 73 -10.96 2.83 -8.59
CA THR A 73 -10.01 3.53 -9.47
C THR A 73 -8.94 2.54 -9.92
N ARG A 74 -8.73 2.45 -11.23
CA ARG A 74 -7.92 1.40 -11.85
C ARG A 74 -6.53 1.91 -12.18
N TRP A 75 -5.56 1.02 -12.00
CA TRP A 75 -4.25 1.03 -12.61
C TRP A 75 -4.14 -0.25 -13.43
N ALA A 76 -4.16 -0.13 -14.76
CA ALA A 76 -4.25 -1.29 -15.66
C ALA A 76 -3.09 -2.28 -15.45
N THR A 77 -3.45 -3.56 -15.30
CA THR A 77 -2.54 -4.71 -15.31
C THR A 77 -2.88 -5.68 -16.42
N HIS A 78 -4.18 -5.83 -16.76
CA HIS A 78 -4.72 -6.67 -17.81
C HIS A 78 -5.72 -5.88 -18.65
N GLY A 79 -5.50 -5.82 -19.95
CA GLY A 79 -6.29 -5.03 -20.89
C GLY A 79 -6.01 -3.52 -20.81
N GLU A 80 -5.96 -2.86 -21.95
CA GLU A 80 -5.70 -1.42 -22.04
C GLU A 80 -6.79 -0.58 -21.33
N PRO A 81 -6.49 0.66 -20.93
CA PRO A 81 -7.47 1.56 -20.37
C PRO A 81 -8.61 1.83 -21.36
N SER A 82 -9.83 1.45 -20.99
CA SER A 82 -11.06 1.67 -21.75
C SER A 82 -12.28 1.60 -20.84
N ASP A 83 -13.43 2.09 -21.30
CA ASP A 83 -14.68 1.96 -20.54
C ASP A 83 -15.05 0.50 -20.30
N ILE A 84 -14.77 -0.39 -21.27
CA ILE A 84 -15.06 -1.83 -21.15
C ILE A 84 -14.20 -2.49 -20.10
N ASN A 85 -12.90 -2.20 -20.09
CA ASN A 85 -11.93 -2.77 -19.16
C ASN A 85 -11.95 -2.11 -17.76
N SER A 86 -12.72 -1.02 -17.59
CA SER A 86 -12.90 -0.37 -16.29
C SER A 86 -13.73 -1.20 -15.33
N HIS A 87 -13.44 -1.11 -14.04
CA HIS A 87 -14.26 -1.68 -12.98
C HIS A 87 -15.42 -0.74 -12.61
N PRO A 88 -16.52 -1.26 -12.09
CA PRO A 88 -16.85 -2.65 -11.75
C PRO A 88 -17.12 -3.54 -12.97
N HIS A 89 -16.84 -4.85 -12.82
CA HIS A 89 -17.24 -5.88 -13.76
C HIS A 89 -18.43 -6.69 -13.22
N GLY A 90 -19.26 -7.22 -14.11
CA GLY A 90 -20.38 -8.03 -13.69
C GLY A 90 -21.49 -8.13 -14.72
N ASN A 91 -22.65 -8.53 -14.24
CA ASN A 91 -23.87 -8.67 -15.05
C ASN A 91 -25.09 -8.17 -14.25
N LYS A 92 -26.30 -8.57 -14.67
CA LYS A 92 -27.54 -8.19 -13.98
C LYS A 92 -27.69 -8.77 -12.56
N ARG A 93 -26.94 -9.81 -12.19
CA ARG A 93 -27.03 -10.50 -10.89
C ARG A 93 -25.90 -10.15 -9.93
N VAL A 94 -24.69 -10.01 -10.44
CA VAL A 94 -23.47 -9.80 -9.64
C VAL A 94 -22.65 -8.63 -10.22
N SER A 95 -22.08 -7.82 -9.34
CA SER A 95 -21.11 -6.79 -9.72
C SER A 95 -19.96 -6.80 -8.73
N ILE A 96 -18.72 -6.70 -9.24
CA ILE A 96 -17.51 -6.76 -8.43
C ILE A 96 -16.50 -5.67 -8.77
N VAL A 97 -15.73 -5.29 -7.77
CA VAL A 97 -14.46 -4.55 -7.90
C VAL A 97 -13.32 -5.43 -7.38
N HIS A 98 -12.15 -5.32 -7.99
CA HIS A 98 -11.02 -6.19 -7.70
C HIS A 98 -9.70 -5.41 -7.73
N ASN A 99 -8.87 -5.63 -6.72
CA ASN A 99 -7.46 -5.30 -6.69
C ASN A 99 -6.64 -6.59 -6.61
N GLY A 100 -5.67 -6.77 -7.48
CA GLY A 100 -4.82 -7.94 -7.52
C GLY A 100 -4.70 -8.53 -8.92
N ILE A 101 -4.29 -9.79 -9.00
CA ILE A 101 -4.14 -10.55 -10.24
C ILE A 101 -4.65 -11.96 -10.01
N ILE A 102 -5.57 -12.42 -10.85
CA ILE A 102 -6.02 -13.81 -10.90
C ILE A 102 -5.17 -14.56 -11.92
N GLU A 103 -4.20 -15.30 -11.44
CA GLU A 103 -3.16 -15.94 -12.28
C GLU A 103 -3.74 -16.99 -13.24
N ASN A 104 -4.76 -17.72 -12.81
CA ASN A 104 -5.40 -18.76 -13.61
C ASN A 104 -6.65 -18.30 -14.38
N TYR A 105 -6.85 -17.00 -14.57
CA TYR A 105 -8.06 -16.45 -15.20
C TYR A 105 -8.35 -16.98 -16.61
N MET A 106 -7.31 -17.31 -17.38
CA MET A 106 -7.47 -17.87 -18.72
C MET A 106 -8.17 -19.23 -18.69
N LYS A 107 -7.79 -20.11 -17.75
CA LYS A 107 -8.44 -21.42 -17.56
C LYS A 107 -9.91 -21.25 -17.15
N ILE A 108 -10.17 -20.31 -16.26
CA ILE A 108 -11.55 -19.97 -15.82
C ILE A 108 -12.35 -19.42 -17.00
N LYS A 109 -11.76 -18.56 -17.81
CA LYS A 109 -12.40 -17.99 -19.00
C LYS A 109 -12.76 -19.08 -20.03
N GLU A 110 -11.84 -19.98 -20.34
CA GLU A 110 -12.05 -21.12 -21.23
C GLU A 110 -13.22 -21.99 -20.73
N PHE A 111 -13.20 -22.39 -19.46
CA PHE A 111 -14.28 -23.15 -18.83
C PHE A 111 -15.65 -22.44 -18.97
N LEU A 112 -15.70 -21.14 -18.66
CA LEU A 112 -16.96 -20.38 -18.71
C LEU A 112 -17.45 -20.20 -20.14
N ILE A 113 -16.58 -20.10 -21.14
CA ILE A 113 -16.97 -20.08 -22.56
C ILE A 113 -17.62 -21.39 -22.94
N GLU A 114 -17.09 -22.54 -22.50
CA GLU A 114 -17.72 -23.86 -22.70
C GLU A 114 -19.11 -23.96 -22.04
N GLN A 115 -19.33 -23.20 -20.95
CA GLN A 115 -20.64 -23.10 -20.29
C GLN A 115 -21.58 -22.05 -20.94
N GLY A 116 -21.16 -21.42 -22.05
CA GLY A 116 -21.96 -20.48 -22.82
C GLY A 116 -21.86 -19.02 -22.40
N TYR A 117 -20.87 -18.66 -21.57
CA TYR A 117 -20.62 -17.27 -21.19
C TYR A 117 -19.82 -16.54 -22.28
N GLY A 118 -20.33 -15.39 -22.73
CA GLY A 118 -19.58 -14.44 -23.56
C GLY A 118 -18.70 -13.55 -22.68
N PHE A 119 -17.61 -13.02 -23.21
CA PHE A 119 -16.72 -12.06 -22.56
C PHE A 119 -16.61 -10.78 -23.38
N GLU A 120 -16.60 -9.63 -22.69
CA GLU A 120 -16.55 -8.32 -23.32
C GLU A 120 -15.21 -7.62 -23.06
N SER A 121 -14.61 -7.87 -21.87
CA SER A 121 -13.35 -7.25 -21.47
C SER A 121 -12.15 -8.21 -21.58
N GLU A 122 -10.97 -7.63 -21.49
CA GLU A 122 -9.69 -8.34 -21.44
C GLU A 122 -9.20 -8.57 -20.02
N THR A 123 -10.03 -8.23 -19.01
CA THR A 123 -9.63 -8.28 -17.61
C THR A 123 -9.83 -9.66 -16.99
N ASP A 124 -8.93 -10.02 -16.09
CA ASP A 124 -9.05 -11.19 -15.22
C ASP A 124 -10.29 -11.08 -14.31
N THR A 125 -10.66 -9.87 -13.94
CA THR A 125 -11.80 -9.57 -13.06
C THR A 125 -13.14 -9.99 -13.66
N GLU A 126 -13.32 -9.85 -14.99
CA GLU A 126 -14.54 -10.32 -15.65
C GLU A 126 -14.71 -11.83 -15.52
N ALA A 127 -13.63 -12.60 -15.56
CA ALA A 127 -13.68 -14.04 -15.34
C ALA A 127 -14.19 -14.36 -13.93
N VAL A 128 -13.73 -13.66 -12.90
CA VAL A 128 -14.23 -13.83 -11.52
C VAL A 128 -15.69 -13.43 -11.39
N ALA A 129 -16.10 -12.32 -12.01
CA ALA A 129 -17.49 -11.88 -11.97
C ALA A 129 -18.45 -12.91 -12.59
N LYS A 130 -18.04 -13.50 -13.70
CA LYS A 130 -18.83 -14.56 -14.39
C LYS A 130 -18.78 -15.89 -13.65
N LEU A 131 -17.67 -16.21 -12.98
CA LEU A 131 -17.57 -17.40 -12.14
C LEU A 131 -18.49 -17.29 -10.90
N LEU A 132 -18.58 -16.11 -10.30
CA LEU A 132 -19.57 -15.83 -9.24
C LEU A 132 -21.00 -16.01 -9.74
N ASP A 133 -21.32 -15.50 -10.93
CA ASP A 133 -22.64 -15.68 -11.54
C ASP A 133 -22.95 -17.14 -11.86
N TYR A 134 -21.96 -17.90 -12.33
CA TYR A 134 -22.12 -19.33 -12.65
C TYR A 134 -22.45 -20.17 -11.41
N TYR A 135 -21.74 -19.92 -10.28
CA TYR A 135 -21.96 -20.67 -9.03
C TYR A 135 -23.13 -20.13 -8.18
N TYR A 136 -23.71 -19.00 -8.55
CA TYR A 136 -24.73 -18.36 -7.73
C TYR A 136 -26.05 -19.13 -7.71
N ASP A 137 -26.37 -19.67 -6.55
CA ASP A 137 -27.59 -20.47 -6.27
C ASP A 137 -28.56 -19.81 -5.29
N GLY A 138 -28.39 -18.51 -5.00
CA GLY A 138 -29.16 -17.74 -4.03
C GLY A 138 -28.46 -17.53 -2.68
N ASN A 139 -27.33 -18.16 -2.43
CA ASN A 139 -26.52 -17.95 -1.24
C ASN A 139 -25.15 -17.31 -1.60
N PRO A 140 -24.96 -16.00 -1.32
CA PRO A 140 -23.72 -15.30 -1.65
C PRO A 140 -22.48 -15.89 -1.00
N VAL A 141 -22.54 -16.25 0.30
CA VAL A 141 -21.36 -16.77 1.02
C VAL A 141 -20.91 -18.11 0.44
N ASP A 142 -21.85 -19.02 0.16
CA ASP A 142 -21.55 -20.30 -0.46
C ASP A 142 -20.99 -20.14 -1.87
N THR A 143 -21.52 -19.18 -2.62
CA THR A 143 -21.02 -18.83 -3.94
C THR A 143 -19.56 -18.32 -3.86
N ILE A 144 -19.29 -17.41 -2.94
CA ILE A 144 -17.93 -16.87 -2.74
C ILE A 144 -16.97 -18.02 -2.37
N ILE A 145 -17.33 -18.90 -1.43
CA ILE A 145 -16.48 -20.04 -1.03
C ILE A 145 -16.14 -20.93 -2.24
N LYS A 146 -17.13 -21.26 -3.09
CA LYS A 146 -16.90 -22.05 -4.31
C LYS A 146 -15.89 -21.36 -5.25
N VAL A 147 -16.06 -20.04 -5.44
CA VAL A 147 -15.14 -19.24 -6.28
C VAL A 147 -13.73 -19.17 -5.70
N LEU A 148 -13.58 -18.99 -4.38
CA LEU A 148 -12.28 -18.96 -3.72
C LEU A 148 -11.52 -20.28 -3.84
N ALA A 149 -12.20 -21.41 -4.00
CA ALA A 149 -11.58 -22.70 -4.23
C ALA A 149 -11.02 -22.87 -5.65
N GLU A 150 -11.47 -22.05 -6.60
CA GLU A 150 -11.10 -22.14 -8.02
C GLU A 150 -10.07 -21.08 -8.44
N ILE A 151 -10.06 -19.90 -7.79
CA ILE A 151 -9.18 -18.80 -8.19
C ILE A 151 -7.79 -18.90 -7.54
N GLU A 152 -6.76 -18.65 -8.34
CA GLU A 152 -5.36 -18.60 -7.91
C GLU A 152 -4.82 -17.17 -8.06
N GLY A 153 -3.89 -16.77 -7.17
CA GLY A 153 -3.27 -15.46 -7.21
C GLY A 153 -3.64 -14.56 -6.01
N SER A 154 -3.46 -13.25 -6.17
CA SER A 154 -3.74 -12.25 -5.14
C SER A 154 -5.02 -11.48 -5.46
N TYR A 155 -5.86 -11.22 -4.47
CA TYR A 155 -7.10 -10.48 -4.67
C TYR A 155 -7.60 -9.76 -3.41
N ALA A 156 -8.25 -8.63 -3.65
CA ALA A 156 -9.20 -7.99 -2.75
C ALA A 156 -10.47 -7.71 -3.56
N LEU A 157 -11.58 -8.29 -3.14
CA LEU A 157 -12.85 -8.23 -3.84
C LEU A 157 -13.90 -7.49 -3.01
N GLY A 158 -14.59 -6.52 -3.63
CA GLY A 158 -15.86 -5.99 -3.16
C GLY A 158 -16.98 -6.50 -4.08
N ILE A 159 -18.00 -7.14 -3.54
CA ILE A 159 -19.00 -7.90 -4.30
C ILE A 159 -20.39 -7.44 -3.92
N MET A 160 -21.24 -7.21 -4.91
CA MET A 160 -22.67 -6.94 -4.76
C MET A 160 -23.49 -8.03 -5.49
N PHE A 161 -24.51 -8.54 -4.83
CA PHE A 161 -25.50 -9.42 -5.45
C PHE A 161 -26.85 -8.68 -5.53
N ARG A 162 -27.50 -8.72 -6.69
CA ARG A 162 -28.78 -8.01 -6.91
C ARG A 162 -29.86 -8.38 -5.89
N ASP A 163 -29.89 -9.66 -5.46
CA ASP A 163 -30.91 -10.16 -4.56
C ASP A 163 -30.67 -9.73 -3.09
N PHE A 164 -29.55 -9.05 -2.82
CA PHE A 164 -29.15 -8.52 -1.51
C PHE A 164 -28.80 -7.03 -1.60
N PRO A 165 -29.81 -6.16 -1.75
CA PRO A 165 -29.60 -4.73 -2.06
C PRO A 165 -29.02 -3.91 -0.91
N ASP A 166 -29.02 -4.44 0.29
CA ASP A 166 -28.70 -3.79 1.55
C ASP A 166 -27.33 -4.19 2.10
N ARG A 167 -26.49 -4.87 1.29
CA ARG A 167 -25.20 -5.36 1.75
C ARG A 167 -24.14 -5.49 0.68
N ILE A 168 -22.90 -5.44 1.15
CA ILE A 168 -21.69 -5.70 0.37
C ILE A 168 -21.02 -6.93 0.96
N PHE A 169 -20.44 -7.76 0.11
CA PHE A 169 -19.56 -8.85 0.53
C PHE A 169 -18.12 -8.47 0.20
N ALA A 170 -17.21 -8.83 1.09
CA ALA A 170 -15.79 -8.54 0.91
C ALA A 170 -14.94 -9.75 1.27
N VAL A 171 -13.90 -9.99 0.49
CA VAL A 171 -12.92 -11.06 0.73
C VAL A 171 -11.56 -10.62 0.19
N ARG A 172 -10.48 -11.08 0.83
CA ARG A 172 -9.13 -10.79 0.35
C ARG A 172 -8.18 -11.98 0.47
N LYS A 173 -7.17 -11.98 -0.40
CA LYS A 173 -5.95 -12.76 -0.30
C LYS A 173 -4.80 -11.92 -0.83
N ASP A 174 -3.78 -11.66 0.01
CA ASP A 174 -2.55 -10.91 -0.28
C ASP A 174 -2.71 -9.43 -0.70
N SER A 175 -3.85 -9.01 -1.23
CA SER A 175 -4.17 -7.60 -1.50
C SER A 175 -4.87 -6.94 -0.31
N PRO A 176 -4.58 -5.68 0.05
CA PRO A 176 -5.16 -5.03 1.23
C PRO A 176 -6.65 -4.73 1.07
N LEU A 177 -7.42 -5.01 2.11
CA LEU A 177 -8.83 -4.62 2.24
C LEU A 177 -9.21 -4.52 3.71
N ILE A 178 -9.79 -3.40 4.10
CA ILE A 178 -10.28 -3.12 5.45
C ILE A 178 -11.79 -2.86 5.43
N ILE A 179 -12.42 -2.99 6.59
CA ILE A 179 -13.84 -2.73 6.78
C ILE A 179 -13.98 -1.60 7.79
N GLY A 180 -14.39 -0.41 7.33
CA GLY A 180 -14.66 0.73 8.19
C GLY A 180 -15.99 0.58 8.93
N LEU A 181 -16.00 0.90 10.22
CA LEU A 181 -17.12 0.70 11.12
C LEU A 181 -17.68 2.03 11.61
N SER A 182 -19.00 2.20 11.51
CA SER A 182 -19.73 3.33 12.06
C SER A 182 -21.09 2.85 12.59
N ASP A 183 -21.84 3.72 13.28
CA ASP A 183 -23.07 3.32 13.97
C ASP A 183 -24.23 3.01 13.01
N GLU A 184 -24.31 3.67 11.85
CA GLU A 184 -25.43 3.54 10.89
C GLU A 184 -24.98 3.36 9.44
N GLU A 185 -23.69 3.21 9.24
CA GLU A 185 -23.07 3.06 7.92
C GLU A 185 -21.75 2.31 8.06
N ASN A 186 -21.44 1.45 7.09
CA ASN A 186 -20.19 0.71 7.07
C ASN A 186 -19.55 0.78 5.68
N PHE A 187 -18.25 0.54 5.63
CA PHE A 187 -17.41 0.76 4.45
C PHE A 187 -16.54 -0.44 4.18
N ILE A 188 -16.14 -0.62 2.93
CA ILE A 188 -14.93 -1.34 2.57
C ILE A 188 -13.96 -0.36 1.91
N ALA A 189 -12.67 -0.52 2.13
CA ALA A 189 -11.64 0.28 1.47
C ALA A 189 -10.34 -0.50 1.33
N SER A 190 -9.63 -0.26 0.24
CA SER A 190 -8.27 -0.80 0.06
C SER A 190 -7.22 0.01 0.82
N ASP A 191 -7.59 1.20 1.33
CA ASP A 191 -6.73 2.06 2.15
C ASP A 191 -7.58 2.89 3.11
N MET A 192 -7.08 3.08 4.33
CA MET A 192 -7.77 3.84 5.38
C MET A 192 -8.02 5.30 5.00
N THR A 193 -7.16 5.90 4.19
CA THR A 193 -7.28 7.30 3.73
C THR A 193 -8.59 7.58 3.02
N ALA A 194 -9.17 6.58 2.33
CA ALA A 194 -10.45 6.71 1.63
C ALA A 194 -11.63 6.98 2.55
N ILE A 195 -11.60 6.41 3.76
CA ILE A 195 -12.76 6.43 4.68
C ILE A 195 -12.49 7.16 5.99
N LEU A 196 -11.31 7.75 6.16
CA LEU A 196 -10.86 8.38 7.40
C LEU A 196 -11.75 9.56 7.85
N GLU A 197 -12.40 10.25 6.90
CA GLU A 197 -13.35 11.32 7.20
C GLU A 197 -14.69 10.81 7.77
N PHE A 198 -15.02 9.53 7.57
CA PHE A 198 -16.26 8.91 8.04
C PHE A 198 -16.04 8.10 9.32
N THR A 199 -14.92 7.41 9.42
CA THR A 199 -14.59 6.61 10.60
C THR A 199 -13.09 6.35 10.74
N LYS A 200 -12.64 6.27 12.00
CA LYS A 200 -11.29 5.80 12.36
C LYS A 200 -11.29 4.34 12.81
N LYS A 201 -12.46 3.75 13.07
CA LYS A 201 -12.62 2.37 13.53
C LYS A 201 -12.71 1.43 12.34
N TYR A 202 -11.96 0.34 12.36
CA TYR A 202 -12.00 -0.63 11.29
C TYR A 202 -11.69 -2.06 11.76
N TYR A 203 -12.14 -3.03 10.98
CA TYR A 203 -11.64 -4.40 11.01
C TYR A 203 -10.62 -4.60 9.92
N LEU A 204 -9.55 -5.29 10.26
CA LEU A 204 -8.61 -5.81 9.28
C LEU A 204 -9.06 -7.20 8.86
N LEU A 205 -9.35 -7.36 7.58
CA LEU A 205 -9.75 -8.64 7.00
C LEU A 205 -8.50 -9.50 6.75
N GLU A 206 -8.49 -10.74 7.23
CA GLU A 206 -7.40 -11.68 7.01
C GLU A 206 -7.59 -12.49 5.72
N GLN A 207 -6.64 -13.39 5.43
CA GLN A 207 -6.64 -14.21 4.22
C GLN A 207 -7.89 -15.08 4.14
N ASN A 208 -8.63 -14.94 3.04
CA ASN A 208 -9.84 -15.73 2.74
C ASN A 208 -10.96 -15.63 3.78
N GLU A 209 -10.94 -14.64 4.66
CA GLU A 209 -12.09 -14.29 5.48
C GLU A 209 -13.13 -13.60 4.60
N ILE A 210 -14.39 -14.00 4.76
CA ILE A 210 -15.53 -13.47 4.02
C ILE A 210 -16.34 -12.59 4.96
N ALA A 211 -16.42 -11.29 4.63
CA ALA A 211 -17.23 -10.35 5.37
C ALA A 211 -18.54 -10.08 4.66
N THR A 212 -19.62 -10.06 5.42
CA THR A 212 -20.94 -9.55 5.03
C THR A 212 -21.18 -8.23 5.76
N ILE A 213 -21.25 -7.15 5.00
CA ILE A 213 -21.32 -5.79 5.52
C ILE A 213 -22.72 -5.22 5.24
N THR A 214 -23.42 -4.82 6.28
CA THR A 214 -24.72 -4.14 6.23
C THR A 214 -24.62 -2.79 6.93
N LYS A 215 -25.65 -1.95 6.83
CA LYS A 215 -25.67 -0.67 7.57
C LYS A 215 -25.69 -0.84 9.10
N ASP A 216 -26.23 -1.97 9.59
CA ASP A 216 -26.44 -2.24 11.02
C ASP A 216 -25.29 -3.04 11.65
N GLY A 217 -24.34 -3.55 10.84
CA GLY A 217 -23.19 -4.27 11.35
C GLY A 217 -22.46 -5.13 10.32
N VAL A 218 -21.43 -5.79 10.79
CA VAL A 218 -20.52 -6.62 10.00
C VAL A 218 -20.43 -8.00 10.61
N THR A 219 -20.60 -9.03 9.80
CA THR A 219 -20.33 -10.42 10.17
C THR A 219 -19.20 -10.97 9.32
N ILE A 220 -18.31 -11.73 9.93
CA ILE A 220 -17.16 -12.33 9.24
C ILE A 220 -17.13 -13.82 9.53
N CYS A 221 -16.90 -14.62 8.50
CA CYS A 221 -16.66 -16.04 8.62
C CYS A 221 -15.44 -16.47 7.79
N ASP A 222 -14.91 -17.64 8.08
CA ASP A 222 -13.90 -18.28 7.25
C ASP A 222 -14.55 -19.10 6.09
N VAL A 223 -13.70 -19.79 5.31
CA VAL A 223 -14.15 -20.66 4.21
C VAL A 223 -14.92 -21.90 4.66
N HIS A 224 -14.90 -22.22 5.94
CA HIS A 224 -15.69 -23.28 6.56
C HIS A 224 -16.99 -22.77 7.17
N LYS A 225 -17.28 -21.46 7.00
CA LYS A 225 -18.41 -20.71 7.59
C LYS A 225 -18.36 -20.59 9.11
N GLU A 226 -17.22 -20.84 9.72
CA GLU A 226 -17.04 -20.61 11.14
C GLU A 226 -16.96 -19.10 11.41
N PRO A 227 -17.72 -18.58 12.39
CA PRO A 227 -17.70 -17.16 12.72
C PRO A 227 -16.35 -16.71 13.23
N VAL A 228 -15.81 -15.63 12.64
CA VAL A 228 -14.57 -15.01 13.05
C VAL A 228 -14.84 -13.75 13.86
N LYS A 229 -14.29 -13.67 15.07
CA LYS A 229 -14.33 -12.46 15.91
C LYS A 229 -13.12 -11.58 15.60
N LYS A 230 -13.36 -10.29 15.37
CA LYS A 230 -12.32 -9.29 15.13
C LYS A 230 -12.27 -8.28 16.25
N GLU A 231 -11.06 -7.83 16.55
CA GLU A 231 -10.83 -6.65 17.40
C GLU A 231 -10.94 -5.38 16.55
N ILE A 232 -11.57 -4.35 17.10
CA ILE A 232 -11.66 -3.05 16.46
C ILE A 232 -10.29 -2.39 16.52
N GLN A 233 -9.74 -2.11 15.34
CA GLN A 233 -8.55 -1.27 15.21
C GLN A 233 -8.98 0.20 15.10
N VAL A 234 -8.10 1.10 15.55
CA VAL A 234 -8.33 2.54 15.44
C VAL A 234 -7.15 3.17 14.70
N ALA A 235 -7.44 3.89 13.62
CA ALA A 235 -6.41 4.61 12.87
C ALA A 235 -5.86 5.78 13.70
N ASP A 236 -4.55 5.86 13.82
CA ASP A 236 -3.84 6.91 14.57
C ASP A 236 -3.78 8.25 13.78
N TRP A 237 -4.22 8.26 12.54
CA TRP A 237 -4.12 9.43 11.66
C TRP A 237 -5.38 10.30 11.73
N ASP A 238 -5.17 11.62 11.59
CA ASP A 238 -6.26 12.56 11.43
C ASP A 238 -6.62 12.76 9.96
N ALA A 239 -7.91 13.02 9.68
CA ALA A 239 -8.40 13.31 8.34
C ALA A 239 -7.68 14.53 7.72
N ASP A 240 -7.30 15.51 8.52
CA ASP A 240 -6.55 16.69 8.08
C ASP A 240 -5.14 16.34 7.59
N ALA A 241 -4.50 15.30 8.16
CA ALA A 241 -3.20 14.84 7.71
C ALA A 241 -3.25 14.27 6.27
N ALA A 242 -4.39 13.76 5.84
CA ALA A 242 -4.63 13.25 4.50
C ALA A 242 -5.11 14.32 3.49
N GLN A 243 -5.12 15.61 3.87
CA GLN A 243 -5.44 16.72 2.99
C GLN A 243 -4.18 17.42 2.47
N LYS A 244 -4.31 18.20 1.39
CA LYS A 244 -3.18 18.95 0.82
C LYS A 244 -2.65 20.08 1.70
N GLY A 245 -3.42 20.54 2.69
CA GLY A 245 -2.98 21.55 3.66
C GLY A 245 -2.53 22.89 3.04
N GLY A 246 -3.14 23.29 1.91
CA GLY A 246 -2.79 24.52 1.20
C GLY A 246 -1.69 24.37 0.14
N TYR A 247 -1.10 23.21 0.00
CA TYR A 247 -0.15 22.91 -1.09
C TYR A 247 -0.88 22.55 -2.39
N GLU A 248 -0.27 22.85 -3.52
CA GLU A 248 -0.82 22.51 -4.85
C GLU A 248 -0.85 20.99 -5.06
N HIS A 249 0.21 20.28 -4.63
CA HIS A 249 0.40 18.85 -4.79
C HIS A 249 0.72 18.17 -3.46
N PHE A 250 0.28 16.93 -3.28
CA PHE A 250 0.64 16.11 -2.12
C PHE A 250 2.15 15.93 -1.98
N MET A 251 2.85 15.66 -3.07
CA MET A 251 4.31 15.51 -3.05
C MET A 251 5.01 16.75 -2.49
N LEU A 252 4.56 17.95 -2.87
CA LEU A 252 5.14 19.19 -2.35
C LEU A 252 4.89 19.34 -0.85
N LYS A 253 3.68 19.00 -0.37
CA LYS A 253 3.38 18.94 1.07
C LYS A 253 4.32 17.97 1.78
N GLU A 254 4.44 16.75 1.26
CA GLU A 254 5.22 15.67 1.85
C GLU A 254 6.73 15.98 1.87
N ILE A 255 7.24 16.70 0.86
CA ILE A 255 8.59 17.26 0.88
C ILE A 255 8.77 18.23 2.06
N HIS A 256 7.81 19.10 2.30
CA HIS A 256 7.87 20.06 3.43
C HIS A 256 7.62 19.40 4.80
N GLU A 257 6.99 18.22 4.85
CA GLU A 257 6.78 17.46 6.09
C GLU A 257 8.02 16.66 6.54
N GLN A 258 9.04 16.50 5.70
CA GLN A 258 10.23 15.68 6.00
C GLN A 258 10.90 16.04 7.33
N PRO A 259 11.17 17.32 7.68
CA PRO A 259 11.79 17.66 8.96
C PRO A 259 10.99 17.16 10.15
N THR A 260 9.67 17.38 10.13
CA THR A 260 8.76 16.93 11.18
C THR A 260 8.69 15.40 11.24
N ALA A 261 8.63 14.73 10.08
CA ALA A 261 8.57 13.28 10.01
C ALA A 261 9.85 12.63 10.58
N ILE A 262 11.04 13.17 10.27
CA ILE A 262 12.30 12.71 10.88
C ILE A 262 12.25 12.89 12.39
N LYS A 263 11.90 14.09 12.88
CA LYS A 263 11.84 14.40 14.31
C LYS A 263 10.88 13.47 15.05
N THR A 264 9.69 13.27 14.51
CA THR A 264 8.68 12.36 15.10
C THR A 264 9.15 10.91 15.11
N THR A 265 9.94 10.49 14.12
CA THR A 265 10.46 9.14 14.00
C THR A 265 11.60 8.86 14.96
N ILE A 266 12.60 9.73 15.03
CA ILE A 266 13.84 9.45 15.77
C ILE A 266 13.80 9.90 17.23
N THR A 267 13.20 11.06 17.54
CA THR A 267 13.28 11.67 18.88
C THR A 267 12.71 10.77 20.00
N PRO A 268 11.57 10.08 19.82
CA PRO A 268 11.03 9.21 20.88
C PRO A 268 11.93 8.03 21.25
N ARG A 269 12.88 7.68 20.38
CA ARG A 269 13.83 6.58 20.55
C ARG A 269 15.17 7.01 21.13
N ILE A 270 15.31 8.28 21.47
CA ILE A 270 16.56 8.83 22.02
C ILE A 270 16.31 9.30 23.44
N ASN A 271 16.93 8.62 24.40
CA ASN A 271 16.89 8.98 25.81
C ASN A 271 18.30 9.30 26.30
N GLU A 272 18.51 10.51 26.84
CA GLU A 272 19.82 10.99 27.32
C GLU A 272 20.95 10.84 26.30
N GLY A 273 20.64 11.02 25.03
CA GLY A 273 21.61 10.87 23.90
C GLY A 273 21.92 9.44 23.51
N MET A 274 21.20 8.46 24.07
CA MET A 274 21.34 7.04 23.75
C MET A 274 20.09 6.54 23.01
N VAL A 275 20.27 5.70 21.99
CA VAL A 275 19.15 5.08 21.29
C VAL A 275 18.61 3.90 22.09
N ASP A 276 17.31 3.86 22.25
CA ASP A 276 16.58 2.77 22.85
C ASP A 276 15.67 2.08 21.81
N PHE A 277 15.89 0.79 21.57
CA PHE A 277 15.08 -0.08 20.72
C PHE A 277 14.42 -1.21 21.53
N SER A 278 14.30 -1.05 22.85
CA SER A 278 13.67 -2.03 23.73
C SER A 278 12.20 -2.29 23.36
N GLU A 279 11.51 -1.28 22.80
CA GLU A 279 10.13 -1.41 22.30
C GLU A 279 9.96 -2.53 21.25
N CYS A 280 11.02 -2.84 20.50
CA CYS A 280 11.01 -3.91 19.50
C CYS A 280 11.91 -5.11 19.89
N GLY A 281 12.41 -5.18 21.13
CA GLY A 281 13.22 -6.29 21.60
C GLY A 281 14.69 -6.30 21.13
N LEU A 282 15.17 -5.25 20.48
CA LEU A 282 16.57 -5.13 20.04
C LEU A 282 17.47 -4.54 21.13
N THR A 283 17.83 -5.38 22.10
CA THR A 283 18.84 -5.03 23.10
C THR A 283 20.26 -5.03 22.50
N ASP A 284 21.23 -4.48 23.23
CA ASP A 284 22.64 -4.48 22.79
C ASP A 284 23.18 -5.90 22.60
N GLU A 285 22.78 -6.84 23.44
CA GLU A 285 23.18 -8.24 23.36
C GLU A 285 22.61 -8.91 22.10
N VAL A 286 21.33 -8.66 21.80
CA VAL A 286 20.66 -9.19 20.61
C VAL A 286 21.33 -8.64 19.36
N LEU A 287 21.54 -7.32 19.29
CA LEU A 287 22.19 -6.68 18.16
C LEU A 287 23.61 -7.19 17.92
N ALA A 288 24.40 -7.34 19.00
CA ALA A 288 25.78 -7.84 18.91
C ALA A 288 25.85 -9.29 18.41
N GLY A 289 24.77 -10.08 18.56
CA GLY A 289 24.70 -11.48 18.19
C GLY A 289 24.56 -11.77 16.69
N TYR A 290 24.21 -10.78 15.87
CA TYR A 290 24.09 -10.99 14.43
C TYR A 290 25.43 -10.88 13.71
N ASP A 291 25.73 -11.87 12.87
CA ASP A 291 26.95 -11.91 12.05
C ASP A 291 26.79 -11.10 10.75
N ASN A 292 25.64 -11.22 10.08
CA ASN A 292 25.34 -10.51 8.84
C ASN A 292 23.96 -9.85 8.90
N ILE A 293 23.78 -8.85 8.06
CA ILE A 293 22.51 -8.14 7.89
C ILE A 293 22.12 -8.22 6.42
N PHE A 294 20.88 -8.57 6.17
CA PHE A 294 20.23 -8.47 4.87
C PHE A 294 19.19 -7.37 4.93
N VAL A 295 19.17 -6.50 3.93
CA VAL A 295 18.11 -5.50 3.77
C VAL A 295 17.36 -5.83 2.51
N VAL A 296 16.06 -6.12 2.63
CA VAL A 296 15.23 -6.61 1.53
C VAL A 296 14.03 -5.70 1.37
N ALA A 297 13.86 -5.14 0.18
CA ALA A 297 12.80 -4.20 -0.12
C ALA A 297 12.59 -4.03 -1.63
N CYS A 298 11.61 -3.23 -2.02
CA CYS A 298 11.35 -2.85 -3.41
C CYS A 298 11.49 -1.33 -3.60
N GLY A 299 11.94 -0.90 -4.78
CA GLY A 299 11.95 0.51 -5.20
C GLY A 299 12.67 1.44 -4.21
N THR A 300 12.04 2.56 -3.90
CA THR A 300 12.53 3.60 -2.96
C THR A 300 13.01 3.02 -1.62
N ALA A 301 12.27 2.07 -1.04
CA ALA A 301 12.64 1.42 0.21
C ALA A 301 13.95 0.62 0.09
N MET A 302 14.21 0.00 -1.07
CA MET A 302 15.48 -0.67 -1.33
C MET A 302 16.64 0.35 -1.39
N TYR A 303 16.42 1.51 -1.99
CA TYR A 303 17.45 2.56 -2.03
C TYR A 303 17.74 3.14 -0.64
N ALA A 304 16.74 3.27 0.23
CA ALA A 304 16.97 3.56 1.65
C ALA A 304 17.83 2.46 2.31
N GLY A 305 17.59 1.20 1.97
CA GLY A 305 18.42 0.07 2.39
C GLY A 305 19.86 0.14 1.87
N MET A 306 20.07 0.63 0.63
CA MET A 306 21.42 0.85 0.08
C MET A 306 22.17 1.91 0.87
N VAL A 307 21.53 3.01 1.24
CA VAL A 307 22.12 4.01 2.14
C VAL A 307 22.46 3.36 3.48
N GLY A 308 21.55 2.58 4.03
CA GLY A 308 21.73 1.80 5.26
C GLY A 308 22.96 0.89 5.20
N LYS A 309 23.15 0.19 4.09
CA LYS A 309 24.34 -0.64 3.86
C LYS A 309 25.63 0.16 4.05
N TYR A 310 25.75 1.28 3.34
CA TYR A 310 26.96 2.10 3.40
C TYR A 310 27.27 2.56 4.81
N ILE A 311 26.27 3.02 5.57
CA ILE A 311 26.51 3.50 6.93
C ILE A 311 26.80 2.35 7.90
N ILE A 312 26.07 1.23 7.84
CA ILE A 312 26.31 0.07 8.71
C ILE A 312 27.71 -0.50 8.48
N GLU A 313 28.10 -0.74 7.23
CA GLU A 313 29.42 -1.26 6.90
C GLU A 313 30.55 -0.30 7.33
N LYS A 314 30.32 1.02 7.22
CA LYS A 314 31.29 2.04 7.60
C LYS A 314 31.48 2.12 9.11
N VAL A 315 30.39 2.20 9.89
CA VAL A 315 30.48 2.50 11.33
C VAL A 315 30.41 1.28 12.22
N ALA A 316 29.58 0.27 11.86
CA ALA A 316 29.42 -0.95 12.65
C ALA A 316 30.28 -2.14 12.16
N ARG A 317 30.99 -1.97 11.04
CA ARG A 317 31.90 -2.99 10.45
C ARG A 317 31.21 -4.36 10.28
N THR A 318 29.91 -4.35 10.05
CA THR A 318 29.09 -5.55 9.85
C THR A 318 28.70 -5.64 8.37
N ARG A 319 28.84 -6.83 7.77
CA ARG A 319 28.51 -7.07 6.37
C ARG A 319 27.01 -6.88 6.15
N VAL A 320 26.65 -6.13 5.09
CA VAL A 320 25.28 -5.92 4.67
C VAL A 320 25.07 -6.32 3.22
N THR A 321 24.09 -7.15 2.98
CA THR A 321 23.60 -7.47 1.63
C THR A 321 22.27 -6.76 1.43
N VAL A 322 22.16 -5.93 0.39
CA VAL A 322 20.89 -5.33 -0.03
C VAL A 322 20.39 -6.10 -1.23
N ASP A 323 19.11 -6.44 -1.21
CA ASP A 323 18.49 -7.21 -2.26
C ASP A 323 17.11 -6.66 -2.64
N MET A 324 16.76 -6.74 -3.90
CA MET A 324 15.39 -6.51 -4.34
C MET A 324 14.51 -7.68 -3.88
N ALA A 325 13.37 -7.40 -3.29
CA ALA A 325 12.55 -8.44 -2.67
C ALA A 325 12.07 -9.49 -3.70
N SER A 326 11.77 -9.10 -4.94
CA SER A 326 11.45 -10.03 -6.02
C SER A 326 12.61 -10.98 -6.32
N GLU A 327 13.85 -10.48 -6.42
CA GLU A 327 15.03 -11.30 -6.67
C GLU A 327 15.37 -12.21 -5.47
N PHE A 328 15.27 -11.66 -4.25
CA PHE A 328 15.47 -12.43 -3.02
C PHE A 328 14.54 -13.65 -2.95
N ARG A 329 13.31 -13.48 -3.38
CA ARG A 329 12.28 -14.52 -3.41
C ARG A 329 12.67 -15.73 -4.28
N TYR A 330 13.31 -15.50 -5.44
CA TYR A 330 13.57 -16.55 -6.43
C TYR A 330 15.00 -17.10 -6.42
N ARG A 331 15.97 -16.39 -5.83
CA ARG A 331 17.39 -16.80 -5.89
C ARG A 331 17.84 -17.77 -4.81
N ASP A 332 16.95 -18.24 -3.93
CA ASP A 332 17.27 -19.12 -2.79
C ASP A 332 18.42 -18.59 -1.92
N PRO A 333 18.22 -17.51 -1.14
CA PRO A 333 19.27 -16.80 -0.43
C PRO A 333 19.96 -17.67 0.63
N ILE A 334 21.28 -17.48 0.78
CA ILE A 334 22.08 -18.16 1.81
C ILE A 334 21.98 -17.33 3.09
N ILE A 335 21.05 -17.71 3.95
CA ILE A 335 20.76 -17.04 5.24
C ILE A 335 20.47 -18.09 6.32
N GLY A 336 20.61 -17.71 7.58
CA GLY A 336 20.37 -18.62 8.72
C GLY A 336 20.23 -17.90 10.07
N LYS A 337 20.32 -18.63 11.17
CA LYS A 337 19.96 -18.20 12.53
C LYS A 337 20.76 -16.98 13.06
N LYS A 338 21.93 -16.71 12.52
CA LYS A 338 22.76 -15.57 12.94
C LYS A 338 22.63 -14.35 12.03
N ASP A 339 21.71 -14.41 11.08
CA ASP A 339 21.45 -13.33 10.16
C ASP A 339 20.19 -12.56 10.57
N LEU A 340 20.26 -11.24 10.45
CA LEU A 340 19.12 -10.34 10.59
C LEU A 340 18.65 -9.93 9.21
N VAL A 341 17.39 -10.15 8.89
CA VAL A 341 16.76 -9.69 7.65
C VAL A 341 15.85 -8.50 7.95
N ILE A 342 16.28 -7.32 7.54
CA ILE A 342 15.53 -6.06 7.67
C ILE A 342 14.66 -5.90 6.42
N LEU A 343 13.35 -5.85 6.63
CA LEU A 343 12.35 -5.69 5.59
C LEU A 343 11.81 -4.26 5.64
N ILE A 344 12.09 -3.47 4.60
CA ILE A 344 11.67 -2.07 4.55
C ILE A 344 10.45 -1.94 3.62
N SER A 345 9.36 -1.38 4.14
CA SER A 345 8.16 -1.11 3.36
C SER A 345 7.38 0.05 3.99
N GLN A 346 7.01 1.06 3.19
CA GLN A 346 6.17 2.15 3.67
C GLN A 346 4.79 1.63 4.09
N SER A 347 4.11 0.88 3.23
CA SER A 347 2.77 0.34 3.49
C SER A 347 2.76 -0.89 4.40
N GLY A 348 3.87 -1.65 4.43
CA GLY A 348 3.91 -2.97 5.06
C GLY A 348 3.04 -4.03 4.37
N GLU A 349 2.61 -3.77 3.12
CA GLU A 349 1.75 -4.66 2.32
C GLU A 349 2.39 -5.02 0.97
N THR A 350 3.69 -4.80 0.80
CA THR A 350 4.40 -5.14 -0.43
C THR A 350 4.54 -6.66 -0.54
N ALA A 351 3.89 -7.27 -1.52
CA ALA A 351 3.77 -8.72 -1.67
C ALA A 351 5.14 -9.43 -1.71
N ASP A 352 6.07 -8.95 -2.55
CA ASP A 352 7.40 -9.55 -2.64
C ASP A 352 8.20 -9.41 -1.34
N THR A 353 8.08 -8.27 -0.65
CA THR A 353 8.76 -8.05 0.64
C THR A 353 8.20 -8.97 1.73
N ARG A 354 6.89 -9.21 1.73
CA ARG A 354 6.24 -10.15 2.64
C ARG A 354 6.68 -11.58 2.38
N GLU A 355 6.73 -11.99 1.10
CA GLU A 355 7.19 -13.34 0.76
C GLU A 355 8.68 -13.53 1.06
N ALA A 356 9.52 -12.51 0.84
CA ALA A 356 10.92 -12.53 1.28
C ALA A 356 11.05 -12.72 2.81
N MET A 357 10.15 -12.13 3.59
CA MET A 357 10.06 -12.37 5.04
C MET A 357 9.77 -13.84 5.36
N ASN A 358 8.76 -14.43 4.68
CA ASN A 358 8.39 -15.83 4.88
C ASN A 358 9.56 -16.78 4.60
N ILE A 359 10.29 -16.53 3.51
CA ILE A 359 11.50 -17.28 3.14
C ILE A 359 12.58 -17.12 4.22
N ALA A 360 12.82 -15.90 4.70
CA ALA A 360 13.79 -15.64 5.75
C ALA A 360 13.48 -16.42 7.04
N LYS A 361 12.23 -16.37 7.48
CA LYS A 361 11.74 -17.12 8.65
C LYS A 361 11.87 -18.63 8.47
N ALA A 362 11.48 -19.16 7.30
CA ALA A 362 11.60 -20.59 7.00
C ALA A 362 13.06 -21.08 7.04
N LYS A 363 14.03 -20.20 6.76
CA LYS A 363 15.46 -20.48 6.85
C LYS A 363 16.04 -20.23 8.26
N GLY A 364 15.21 -19.75 9.18
CA GLY A 364 15.56 -19.52 10.59
C GLY A 364 16.29 -18.21 10.88
N ALA A 365 16.32 -17.27 9.93
CA ALA A 365 16.82 -15.92 10.17
C ALA A 365 15.81 -15.11 10.97
N THR A 366 16.29 -14.14 11.78
CA THR A 366 15.43 -13.20 12.46
C THR A 366 14.97 -12.11 11.49
N THR A 367 13.68 -11.80 11.51
CA THR A 367 13.10 -10.77 10.63
C THR A 367 12.76 -9.49 11.41
N LEU A 368 13.18 -8.36 10.90
CA LEU A 368 12.87 -7.03 11.43
C LEU A 368 12.10 -6.23 10.38
N ALA A 369 10.85 -5.92 10.64
CA ALA A 369 10.05 -5.02 9.81
C ALA A 369 10.38 -3.55 10.15
N LEU A 370 10.74 -2.75 9.15
CA LEU A 370 10.79 -1.30 9.21
C LEU A 370 9.65 -0.74 8.35
N VAL A 371 8.54 -0.39 8.97
CA VAL A 371 7.29 -0.05 8.28
C VAL A 371 6.66 1.22 8.85
N ASN A 372 5.79 1.88 8.07
CA ASN A 372 5.08 3.07 8.52
C ASN A 372 3.65 2.77 9.00
N VAL A 373 2.99 1.77 8.40
CA VAL A 373 1.59 1.47 8.71
C VAL A 373 1.51 0.43 9.82
N LYS A 374 0.94 0.84 10.97
CA LYS A 374 0.69 -0.06 12.10
C LYS A 374 -0.33 -1.13 11.70
N GLY A 375 -0.08 -2.36 12.17
CA GLY A 375 -0.96 -3.49 11.92
C GLY A 375 -0.94 -4.02 10.47
N SER A 376 -0.03 -3.54 9.63
CA SER A 376 0.18 -4.10 8.28
C SER A 376 0.64 -5.56 8.34
N SER A 377 0.47 -6.29 7.23
CA SER A 377 0.80 -7.72 7.17
C SER A 377 2.25 -8.01 7.56
N ILE A 378 3.21 -7.24 7.01
CA ILE A 378 4.63 -7.39 7.35
C ILE A 378 4.87 -7.07 8.84
N ALA A 379 4.20 -6.03 9.39
CA ALA A 379 4.36 -5.68 10.81
C ALA A 379 3.85 -6.77 11.76
N ARG A 380 2.76 -7.46 11.41
CA ARG A 380 2.20 -8.52 12.26
C ARG A 380 2.94 -9.83 12.18
N GLU A 381 3.55 -10.09 11.04
CA GLU A 381 4.16 -11.39 10.77
C GLU A 381 5.67 -11.42 11.03
N ALA A 382 6.35 -10.27 11.07
CA ALA A 382 7.77 -10.18 11.42
C ALA A 382 8.04 -10.53 12.88
N ASP A 383 9.24 -11.01 13.20
CA ASP A 383 9.65 -11.31 14.56
C ASP A 383 9.83 -10.04 15.40
N LEU A 384 10.31 -8.97 14.76
CA LEU A 384 10.59 -7.66 15.36
C LEU A 384 10.01 -6.55 14.46
N VAL A 385 9.53 -5.45 15.06
CA VAL A 385 8.91 -4.36 14.29
C VAL A 385 9.40 -2.99 14.79
N MET A 386 9.82 -2.15 13.84
CA MET A 386 10.07 -0.72 14.03
C MET A 386 9.14 0.10 13.14
N TYR A 387 8.44 1.07 13.72
CA TYR A 387 7.57 1.99 12.97
C TYR A 387 8.28 3.31 12.67
N THR A 388 8.10 3.84 11.45
CA THR A 388 8.75 5.10 11.03
C THR A 388 8.00 6.37 11.41
N HIS A 389 6.72 6.28 11.79
CA HIS A 389 5.89 7.43 12.19
C HIS A 389 5.89 8.62 11.20
N ALA A 390 6.00 8.36 9.89
CA ALA A 390 6.00 9.39 8.86
C ALA A 390 4.60 10.01 8.61
N GLY A 391 3.55 9.44 9.19
CA GLY A 391 2.17 9.76 8.85
C GLY A 391 1.78 9.22 7.46
N PRO A 392 0.59 9.60 6.94
CA PRO A 392 0.15 9.15 5.63
C PRO A 392 1.01 9.78 4.52
N GLU A 393 1.49 8.97 3.58
CA GLU A 393 2.15 9.41 2.35
C GLU A 393 1.25 9.04 1.18
N ILE A 394 0.80 10.05 0.45
CA ILE A 394 -0.27 9.93 -0.55
C ILE A 394 0.29 10.08 -1.97
N SER A 395 1.38 10.85 -2.15
CA SER A 395 2.00 10.98 -3.46
C SER A 395 2.54 9.63 -3.96
N VAL A 396 2.46 9.41 -5.27
CA VAL A 396 2.94 8.16 -5.90
C VAL A 396 4.44 8.00 -5.72
N ALA A 397 5.21 9.07 -5.97
CA ALA A 397 6.63 9.11 -5.68
C ALA A 397 6.84 9.39 -4.18
N SER A 398 7.55 8.50 -3.51
CA SER A 398 7.85 8.61 -2.08
C SER A 398 8.85 9.73 -1.81
N THR A 399 8.67 10.44 -0.73
CA THR A 399 9.58 11.51 -0.28
C THR A 399 9.89 11.39 1.21
N LYS A 400 8.95 11.72 2.08
CA LYS A 400 9.16 11.68 3.54
C LYS A 400 9.37 10.26 4.07
N ALA A 401 8.72 9.25 3.48
CA ALA A 401 8.94 7.86 3.89
C ALA A 401 10.37 7.41 3.60
N PHE A 402 10.93 7.76 2.44
CA PHE A 402 12.35 7.51 2.14
C PHE A 402 13.27 8.13 3.21
N THR A 403 13.05 9.41 3.51
CA THR A 403 13.90 10.17 4.43
C THR A 403 13.87 9.60 5.86
N VAL A 404 12.67 9.19 6.34
CA VAL A 404 12.58 8.56 7.67
C VAL A 404 13.15 7.14 7.69
N GLN A 405 13.02 6.38 6.60
CA GLN A 405 13.66 5.06 6.48
C GLN A 405 15.18 5.19 6.53
N VAL A 406 15.75 6.14 5.80
CA VAL A 406 17.18 6.47 5.87
C VAL A 406 17.57 6.84 7.30
N SER A 407 16.83 7.73 7.95
CA SER A 407 17.12 8.17 9.34
C SER A 407 17.11 6.99 10.32
N MET A 408 16.17 6.06 10.16
CA MET A 408 16.12 4.84 10.97
C MET A 408 17.31 3.92 10.71
N MET A 409 17.77 3.80 9.46
CA MET A 409 18.97 3.03 9.14
C MET A 409 20.23 3.64 9.76
N TYR A 410 20.32 4.97 9.86
CA TYR A 410 21.40 5.65 10.60
C TYR A 410 21.34 5.36 12.10
N LEU A 411 20.14 5.49 12.73
CA LEU A 411 19.97 5.14 14.15
C LEU A 411 20.37 3.70 14.43
N PHE A 412 19.91 2.78 13.57
CA PHE A 412 20.23 1.35 13.67
C PHE A 412 21.74 1.12 13.55
N ALA A 413 22.40 1.74 12.57
CA ALA A 413 23.84 1.61 12.34
C ALA A 413 24.66 2.07 13.56
N TYR A 414 24.32 3.22 14.13
CA TYR A 414 25.00 3.77 15.29
C TYR A 414 24.79 2.89 16.54
N LYS A 415 23.55 2.45 16.77
CA LYS A 415 23.23 1.54 17.89
C LYS A 415 23.96 0.20 17.75
N LEU A 416 23.99 -0.37 16.55
CA LEU A 416 24.73 -1.61 16.26
C LEU A 416 26.23 -1.46 16.48
N ALA A 417 26.82 -0.33 16.03
CA ALA A 417 28.25 -0.06 16.21
C ALA A 417 28.63 0.03 17.69
N TYR A 418 27.79 0.69 18.48
CA TYR A 418 27.97 0.78 19.92
C TYR A 418 27.79 -0.58 20.62
N ALA A 419 26.74 -1.31 20.30
CA ALA A 419 26.47 -2.65 20.85
C ALA A 419 27.62 -3.64 20.55
N LYS A 420 28.20 -3.58 19.35
CA LYS A 420 29.37 -4.40 18.97
C LYS A 420 30.72 -3.83 19.49
N LYS A 421 30.70 -2.73 20.25
CA LYS A 421 31.90 -2.08 20.81
C LYS A 421 32.91 -1.65 19.73
N ILE A 422 32.44 -1.30 18.53
CA ILE A 422 33.28 -0.78 17.43
C ILE A 422 33.58 0.70 17.64
N ILE A 423 32.65 1.44 18.25
CA ILE A 423 32.80 2.84 18.62
C ILE A 423 32.59 3.00 20.13
N ASP A 424 33.25 4.01 20.70
CA ASP A 424 33.05 4.38 22.10
C ASP A 424 31.77 5.22 22.31
N LYS A 425 31.44 5.46 23.59
CA LYS A 425 30.22 6.19 23.96
C LYS A 425 30.25 7.64 23.46
N GLU A 426 31.41 8.31 23.49
CA GLU A 426 31.53 9.71 23.06
C GLU A 426 31.29 9.84 21.57
N THR A 427 31.93 9.02 20.75
CA THR A 427 31.71 8.95 19.31
C THR A 427 30.25 8.66 18.96
N TYR A 428 29.66 7.69 19.68
CA TYR A 428 28.26 7.32 19.51
C TYR A 428 27.31 8.50 19.79
N MET A 429 27.48 9.18 20.92
CA MET A 429 26.63 10.32 21.30
C MET A 429 26.80 11.50 20.32
N ASN A 430 28.00 11.71 19.79
CA ASN A 430 28.24 12.73 18.76
C ASN A 430 27.47 12.40 17.47
N TYR A 431 27.47 11.17 17.00
CA TYR A 431 26.68 10.76 15.83
C TYR A 431 25.18 10.96 16.04
N ILE A 432 24.67 10.61 17.22
CA ILE A 432 23.24 10.84 17.55
C ILE A 432 22.91 12.34 17.57
N LYS A 433 23.77 13.16 18.16
CA LYS A 433 23.60 14.62 18.17
C LYS A 433 23.55 15.22 16.76
N GLU A 434 24.44 14.77 15.86
CA GLU A 434 24.43 15.21 14.45
C GLU A 434 23.14 14.78 13.75
N LEU A 435 22.67 13.54 13.96
CA LEU A 435 21.43 13.06 13.36
C LEU A 435 20.20 13.84 13.84
N VAL A 436 20.12 14.16 15.13
CA VAL A 436 19.04 14.96 15.72
C VAL A 436 19.00 16.39 15.17
N ALA A 437 20.12 16.92 14.71
CA ALA A 437 20.20 18.26 14.11
C ALA A 437 19.73 18.31 12.63
N ILE A 438 19.58 17.16 11.95
CA ILE A 438 19.22 17.09 10.53
C ILE A 438 17.88 17.79 10.21
N PRO A 439 16.80 17.64 11.00
CA PRO A 439 15.56 18.36 10.74
C PRO A 439 15.72 19.88 10.58
N ASP A 440 16.49 20.52 11.49
CA ASP A 440 16.73 21.95 11.45
C ASP A 440 17.54 22.40 10.21
N VAL A 441 18.49 21.55 9.79
CA VAL A 441 19.26 21.77 8.54
C VAL A 441 18.35 21.65 7.33
N MET A 442 17.47 20.65 7.32
CA MET A 442 16.52 20.42 6.24
C MET A 442 15.49 21.54 6.09
N GLU A 443 15.00 22.10 7.20
CA GLU A 443 14.11 23.28 7.17
C GLU A 443 14.77 24.47 6.47
N LYS A 444 16.05 24.74 6.76
CA LYS A 444 16.82 25.80 6.09
C LYS A 444 16.98 25.52 4.59
N PHE A 445 17.24 24.25 4.22
CA PHE A 445 17.36 23.86 2.82
C PHE A 445 16.04 24.02 2.06
N LEU A 446 14.92 23.62 2.67
CA LEU A 446 13.61 23.77 2.07
C LEU A 446 13.19 25.24 1.88
N ALA A 447 13.70 26.14 2.69
CA ALA A 447 13.53 27.58 2.51
C ALA A 447 14.22 28.14 1.25
N ALA A 448 15.24 27.45 0.72
CA ALA A 448 16.00 27.84 -0.48
C ALA A 448 15.40 27.27 -1.78
N LYS A 449 14.08 27.04 -1.84
CA LYS A 449 13.38 26.42 -2.98
C LYS A 449 13.60 27.11 -4.34
N ASP A 450 13.90 28.41 -4.35
CA ASP A 450 14.11 29.18 -5.57
C ASP A 450 15.33 28.69 -6.36
N GLU A 451 16.36 28.19 -5.69
CA GLU A 451 17.53 27.56 -6.35
C GLU A 451 17.13 26.27 -7.06
N CYS A 452 16.27 25.44 -6.42
CA CYS A 452 15.73 24.22 -7.03
C CYS A 452 14.85 24.55 -8.24
N GLN A 453 14.00 25.57 -8.14
CA GLN A 453 13.15 26.02 -9.24
C GLN A 453 14.00 26.54 -10.43
N TYR A 454 15.05 27.31 -10.13
CA TYR A 454 15.97 27.75 -11.17
C TYR A 454 16.67 26.57 -11.86
N ALA A 455 17.20 25.60 -11.10
CA ALA A 455 17.81 24.42 -11.69
C ALA A 455 16.80 23.63 -12.54
N ALA A 456 15.59 23.39 -12.03
CA ALA A 456 14.52 22.70 -12.74
C ALA A 456 14.16 23.41 -14.05
N SER A 457 14.08 24.75 -14.06
CA SER A 457 13.79 25.54 -15.27
C SER A 457 14.82 25.35 -16.41
N LYS A 458 16.03 24.91 -16.08
CA LYS A 458 17.10 24.65 -17.08
C LYS A 458 16.99 23.28 -17.72
N ILE A 459 16.38 22.32 -17.02
CA ILE A 459 16.33 20.93 -17.46
C ILE A 459 14.92 20.45 -17.82
N MET A 460 13.87 21.23 -17.55
CA MET A 460 12.47 20.82 -17.73
C MET A 460 12.07 20.44 -19.16
N ASN A 461 12.84 20.91 -20.15
CA ASN A 461 12.60 20.60 -21.57
C ASN A 461 13.65 19.63 -22.14
N ALA A 462 14.44 18.96 -21.30
CA ALA A 462 15.40 17.97 -21.76
C ALA A 462 14.70 16.65 -22.06
N ASP A 463 15.06 15.99 -23.18
CA ASP A 463 14.51 14.68 -23.56
C ASP A 463 14.95 13.56 -22.62
N SER A 464 16.08 13.75 -21.95
CA SER A 464 16.64 12.77 -21.01
C SER A 464 17.43 13.43 -19.90
N LEU A 465 17.47 12.78 -18.73
CA LEU A 465 18.23 13.21 -17.56
C LEU A 465 19.05 12.04 -17.00
N LEU A 466 20.34 12.24 -16.85
CA LEU A 466 21.24 11.25 -16.27
C LEU A 466 21.60 11.61 -14.84
N TYR A 467 21.34 10.69 -13.91
CA TYR A 467 21.78 10.78 -12.53
C TYR A 467 23.07 9.98 -12.36
N ILE A 468 24.11 10.61 -11.87
CA ILE A 468 25.43 9.98 -11.66
C ILE A 468 25.87 10.14 -10.22
N GLY A 469 26.50 9.11 -9.67
CA GLY A 469 27.00 9.12 -8.30
C GLY A 469 27.88 7.90 -8.01
N ARG A 470 28.58 7.92 -6.88
CA ARG A 470 29.31 6.78 -6.33
C ARG A 470 29.23 6.79 -4.81
N GLY A 471 29.35 5.61 -4.20
CA GLY A 471 29.15 5.48 -2.76
C GLY A 471 27.72 5.84 -2.36
N LEU A 472 27.51 6.69 -1.37
CA LEU A 472 26.19 7.18 -0.96
C LEU A 472 25.47 7.91 -2.08
N ASP A 473 26.18 8.71 -2.87
CA ASP A 473 25.59 9.47 -3.98
C ASP A 473 25.03 8.55 -5.07
N TYR A 474 25.57 7.34 -5.22
CA TYR A 474 25.00 6.34 -6.14
C TYR A 474 23.60 5.91 -5.70
N ALA A 475 23.42 5.60 -4.42
CA ALA A 475 22.11 5.22 -3.88
C ALA A 475 21.09 6.37 -4.01
N LEU A 476 21.52 7.61 -3.73
CA LEU A 476 20.68 8.81 -3.88
C LEU A 476 20.37 9.10 -5.35
N SER A 477 21.32 8.88 -6.27
CA SER A 477 21.09 9.03 -7.71
C SER A 477 20.06 8.02 -8.25
N MET A 478 20.10 6.80 -7.76
CA MET A 478 19.08 5.78 -8.10
C MET A 478 17.69 6.20 -7.63
N GLU A 479 17.58 6.72 -6.39
CA GLU A 479 16.30 7.24 -5.88
C GLU A 479 15.85 8.48 -6.65
N GLY A 480 16.74 9.42 -6.95
CA GLY A 480 16.42 10.61 -7.73
C GLY A 480 15.91 10.26 -9.13
N ALA A 481 16.53 9.30 -9.81
CA ALA A 481 16.08 8.81 -11.12
C ALA A 481 14.70 8.15 -11.03
N LEU A 482 14.46 7.31 -10.00
CA LEU A 482 13.18 6.67 -9.77
C LEU A 482 12.09 7.70 -9.49
N THR A 483 12.36 8.67 -8.62
CA THR A 483 11.41 9.73 -8.27
C THR A 483 10.98 10.56 -9.48
N VAL A 484 11.93 10.98 -10.34
CA VAL A 484 11.62 11.72 -11.57
C VAL A 484 10.81 10.86 -12.54
N SER A 485 11.18 9.58 -12.73
CA SER A 485 10.43 8.65 -13.56
C SER A 485 8.98 8.52 -13.09
N TYR A 486 8.76 8.30 -11.80
CA TYR A 486 7.40 8.19 -11.23
C TYR A 486 6.59 9.49 -11.33
N THR A 487 7.24 10.63 -11.22
CA THR A 487 6.57 11.94 -11.24
C THR A 487 6.16 12.35 -12.66
N HIS A 488 6.98 12.04 -13.66
CA HIS A 488 6.85 12.61 -15.00
C HIS A 488 6.57 11.59 -16.11
N LEU A 489 7.08 10.36 -16.00
CA LEU A 489 7.04 9.38 -17.08
C LEU A 489 6.01 8.26 -16.85
N ARG A 490 5.80 7.86 -15.62
CA ARG A 490 4.99 6.68 -15.34
C ARG A 490 3.54 6.78 -15.75
N ALA A 491 2.97 7.97 -15.79
CA ALA A 491 1.63 8.19 -16.32
C ALA A 491 1.51 7.84 -17.81
N HIS A 492 2.65 7.69 -18.51
CA HIS A 492 2.73 7.42 -19.94
C HIS A 492 3.24 6.01 -20.26
N GLU A 493 3.82 5.29 -19.28
CA GLU A 493 4.40 3.96 -19.49
C GLU A 493 3.37 2.88 -19.87
N THR A 494 2.09 3.11 -19.61
CA THR A 494 1.00 2.22 -20.03
C THR A 494 0.40 2.59 -21.38
N ARG A 495 0.95 3.60 -22.07
CA ARG A 495 0.56 3.96 -23.43
C ARG A 495 1.40 3.15 -24.41
N HIS A 496 0.74 2.32 -25.21
CA HIS A 496 1.36 1.51 -26.28
C HIS A 496 1.82 2.32 -27.50
N ASP A 497 1.98 3.62 -27.37
CA ASP A 497 2.35 4.55 -28.44
C ASP A 497 3.81 5.07 -28.31
N LEU A 498 4.68 4.31 -27.61
CA LEU A 498 6.15 4.44 -27.63
C LEU A 498 6.79 3.29 -28.38
#